data_a564c8d251120f96ad7b6067ed35b29d
#
_entry.id   a564c8d251120f96ad7b6067ed35b29d
#
_cell.length_a   1.000
_cell.length_b   1.000
_cell.length_c   1.000
_cell.angle_alpha   90.00
_cell.angle_beta   90.00
_cell.angle_gamma   90.00
#
_symmetry.space_group_name_H-M   'P 1'
#
loop_
_entity.id
_entity.type
_entity.pdbx_description
1 polymer ?
#
loop_
_entity_poly.entity_id
_entity_poly.type
_entity_poly.pdbx_seq_one_letter_code
_entity_poly.pdbx_strand_id
1 'polypeptide(L)'
;MDTPWFAKRPVSGVRPGDHGWLAYSGSEERDRVIGPFVQEGLQTNEKVVYVTDAPPERLPGLGERHRIDVDAYRRTGQLRVISRQDACLDRYGGFAPARMVDTLGREVDEAFDQGFRAVRITTDYSWLLTEPRSDLGQMLGCEHRVGDAVSPSTMAMAICQIDQHACRREELIALRDTHEVLVEVNPEFDDGILKIVRTFEPDGLRVEGELDAARHAVFAEQLTQVSKERRRVHLDLSRLAFIDLGGLHLMARHATVLPAGEPLVLDRLAPGVESVIEMVGWHRLPGLTRGDDGSLSGSKGVGR
;
A
#
# COMPACT_ATOMS: atom_id res chain seq x y z
N MET A 1 -21.62 1.76 -15.97
CA MET A 1 -20.51 2.61 -15.47
C MET A 1 -19.29 1.74 -15.53
N ASP A 2 -18.41 2.04 -16.45
CA ASP A 2 -17.17 1.30 -16.60
C ASP A 2 -16.35 1.49 -15.34
N THR A 3 -16.03 0.40 -14.67
CA THR A 3 -15.12 0.44 -13.50
C THR A 3 -13.76 0.89 -14.02
N PRO A 4 -13.19 2.00 -13.52
CA PRO A 4 -11.90 2.44 -14.00
C PRO A 4 -10.86 1.33 -13.83
N TRP A 5 -10.10 1.08 -14.88
CA TRP A 5 -9.08 0.02 -14.92
C TRP A 5 -7.83 0.51 -14.20
N PHE A 6 -7.68 0.15 -12.93
CA PHE A 6 -6.47 0.42 -12.19
C PHE A 6 -5.50 -0.74 -12.30
N ALA A 7 -4.28 -0.45 -12.71
CA ALA A 7 -3.20 -1.42 -12.59
C ALA A 7 -2.77 -1.51 -11.12
N LYS A 8 -2.97 -2.65 -10.46
CA LYS A 8 -2.33 -2.90 -9.16
C LYS A 8 -0.88 -3.27 -9.38
N ARG A 9 0.03 -2.59 -8.69
CA ARG A 9 1.47 -2.86 -8.76
C ARG A 9 2.09 -2.94 -7.38
N PRO A 10 2.95 -3.94 -7.13
CA PRO A 10 3.85 -3.89 -5.99
C PRO A 10 4.78 -2.69 -6.15
N VAL A 11 5.23 -2.12 -5.03
CA VAL A 11 6.08 -0.93 -5.06
C VAL A 11 7.37 -1.12 -5.87
N SER A 12 7.92 -2.32 -5.91
CA SER A 12 9.07 -2.66 -6.77
C SER A 12 8.77 -2.63 -8.27
N GLY A 13 7.51 -2.59 -8.65
CA GLY A 13 7.08 -2.48 -10.04
C GLY A 13 6.75 -1.04 -10.49
N VAL A 14 6.89 -0.04 -9.62
CA VAL A 14 6.67 1.38 -9.94
C VAL A 14 7.82 1.89 -10.82
N ARG A 15 7.48 2.55 -11.91
CA ARG A 15 8.44 2.98 -12.94
C ARG A 15 8.13 4.40 -13.42
N PRO A 16 9.08 5.05 -14.13
CA PRO A 16 8.84 6.35 -14.74
C PRO A 16 7.56 6.40 -15.56
N GLY A 17 6.76 7.43 -15.31
CA GLY A 17 5.42 7.61 -15.86
C GLY A 17 4.28 7.12 -14.97
N ASP A 18 4.57 6.40 -13.89
CA ASP A 18 3.51 5.97 -12.97
C ASP A 18 3.17 7.08 -11.98
N HIS A 19 1.89 7.47 -11.96
CA HIS A 19 1.27 8.26 -10.91
C HIS A 19 0.48 7.32 -9.99
N GLY A 20 1.12 6.92 -8.90
CA GLY A 20 0.67 5.87 -8.01
C GLY A 20 -0.12 6.38 -6.81
N TRP A 21 -1.18 5.66 -6.46
CA TRP A 21 -2.02 5.87 -5.30
C TRP A 21 -1.72 4.86 -4.20
N LEU A 22 -1.45 5.33 -2.98
CA LEU A 22 -1.32 4.53 -1.77
C LEU A 22 -2.32 5.01 -0.72
N ALA A 23 -3.44 4.30 -0.55
CA ALA A 23 -4.31 4.46 0.59
C ALA A 23 -3.88 3.45 1.68
N TYR A 24 -3.15 3.92 2.69
CA TYR A 24 -2.65 3.06 3.75
C TYR A 24 -3.59 3.03 4.96
N SER A 25 -3.65 1.89 5.65
CA SER A 25 -4.44 1.68 6.88
C SER A 25 -3.66 1.96 8.17
N GLY A 26 -2.33 2.12 8.06
CA GLY A 26 -1.47 2.39 9.19
C GLY A 26 -0.01 2.58 8.79
N SER A 27 0.80 2.99 9.76
CA SER A 27 2.22 3.30 9.52
C SER A 27 3.02 2.10 9.00
N GLU A 28 2.69 0.88 9.40
CA GLU A 28 3.38 -0.32 8.94
C GLU A 28 3.20 -0.53 7.43
N GLU A 29 1.97 -0.43 6.92
CA GLU A 29 1.70 -0.53 5.49
C GLU A 29 2.41 0.56 4.71
N ARG A 30 2.27 1.81 5.15
CA ARG A 30 2.97 2.95 4.56
C ARG A 30 4.47 2.73 4.49
N ASP A 31 5.08 2.32 5.58
CA ASP A 31 6.53 2.16 5.68
C ASP A 31 7.04 0.99 4.82
N ARG A 32 6.23 -0.06 4.63
CA ARG A 32 6.53 -1.18 3.71
C ARG A 32 6.40 -0.82 2.22
N VAL A 33 5.76 0.29 1.89
CA VAL A 33 5.69 0.81 0.51
C VAL A 33 6.72 1.92 0.32
N ILE A 34 6.72 2.92 1.18
CA ILE A 34 7.55 4.12 0.98
C ILE A 34 9.03 3.84 1.24
N GLY A 35 9.35 2.97 2.20
CA GLY A 35 10.73 2.58 2.46
C GLY A 35 11.42 1.98 1.23
N PRO A 36 10.92 0.89 0.64
CA PRO A 36 11.46 0.33 -0.59
C PRO A 36 11.48 1.32 -1.76
N PHE A 37 10.43 2.16 -1.93
CA PHE A 37 10.37 3.17 -2.98
C PHE A 37 11.53 4.17 -2.91
N VAL A 38 11.78 4.70 -1.71
CA VAL A 38 12.88 5.65 -1.49
C VAL A 38 14.23 4.94 -1.58
N GLN A 39 14.37 3.79 -0.93
CA GLN A 39 15.62 3.04 -0.89
C GLN A 39 16.11 2.66 -2.29
N GLU A 40 15.24 2.15 -3.13
CA GLU A 40 15.57 1.80 -4.50
C GLU A 40 16.05 3.01 -5.29
N GLY A 41 15.35 4.16 -5.18
CA GLY A 41 15.77 5.40 -5.85
C GLY A 41 17.18 5.84 -5.44
N LEU A 42 17.46 5.81 -4.14
CA LEU A 42 18.80 6.17 -3.63
C LEU A 42 19.89 5.21 -4.08
N GLN A 43 19.59 3.92 -4.21
CA GLN A 43 20.54 2.89 -4.66
C GLN A 43 20.78 2.91 -6.17
N THR A 44 19.84 3.43 -6.97
CA THR A 44 19.89 3.38 -8.42
C THR A 44 20.19 4.72 -9.09
N ASN A 45 20.77 5.68 -8.37
CA ASN A 45 21.10 7.03 -8.84
C ASN A 45 19.86 7.81 -9.34
N GLU A 46 18.76 7.71 -8.63
CA GLU A 46 17.56 8.51 -8.87
C GLU A 46 17.44 9.58 -7.79
N LYS A 47 16.94 10.76 -8.14
CA LYS A 47 16.61 11.79 -7.16
C LYS A 47 15.32 11.42 -6.44
N VAL A 48 15.30 11.54 -5.13
CA VAL A 48 14.11 11.32 -4.31
C VAL A 48 13.63 12.63 -3.73
N VAL A 49 12.41 13.03 -4.06
CA VAL A 49 11.74 14.21 -3.53
C VAL A 49 10.67 13.76 -2.55
N TYR A 50 10.84 14.11 -1.29
CA TYR A 50 9.92 13.77 -0.22
C TYR A 50 9.28 15.04 0.34
N VAL A 51 7.97 15.23 0.10
CA VAL A 51 7.22 16.36 0.67
C VAL A 51 6.60 15.95 1.99
N THR A 52 7.11 16.49 3.10
CA THR A 52 6.66 16.16 4.45
C THR A 52 7.18 17.17 5.48
N ASP A 53 6.47 17.31 6.60
CA ASP A 53 6.94 18.06 7.76
C ASP A 53 7.63 17.16 8.81
N ALA A 54 7.73 15.86 8.54
CA ALA A 54 8.49 14.97 9.40
C ALA A 54 9.97 15.36 9.39
N PRO A 55 10.63 15.40 10.54
CA PRO A 55 12.07 15.70 10.58
C PRO A 55 12.85 14.59 9.88
N PRO A 56 14.01 14.91 9.28
CA PRO A 56 14.80 13.96 8.49
C PRO A 56 15.10 12.63 9.18
N GLU A 57 15.29 12.66 10.50
CA GLU A 57 15.59 11.49 11.32
C GLU A 57 14.38 10.56 11.52
N ARG A 58 13.19 11.04 11.18
CA ARG A 58 11.92 10.32 11.35
C ARG A 58 11.08 10.29 10.08
N LEU A 59 11.74 10.29 8.92
CA LEU A 59 11.03 10.20 7.67
C LEU A 59 10.24 8.88 7.62
N PRO A 60 8.93 8.95 7.35
CA PRO A 60 8.12 7.75 7.20
C PRO A 60 8.70 6.79 6.16
N GLY A 61 8.75 5.52 6.49
CA GLY A 61 9.34 4.48 5.64
C GLY A 61 10.87 4.39 5.69
N LEU A 62 11.57 5.33 6.33
CA LEU A 62 13.04 5.35 6.43
C LEU A 62 13.58 5.12 7.85
N GLY A 63 12.79 4.50 8.72
CA GLY A 63 13.20 4.14 10.08
C GLY A 63 14.42 3.20 10.12
N GLU A 64 14.85 2.84 11.32
CA GLU A 64 16.06 2.05 11.61
C GLU A 64 16.21 0.75 10.79
N ARG A 65 15.10 0.20 10.30
CA ARG A 65 15.10 -1.04 9.49
C ARG A 65 15.85 -0.89 8.16
N HIS A 66 15.90 0.30 7.58
CA HIS A 66 16.47 0.51 6.24
C HIS A 66 17.93 0.93 6.25
N ARG A 67 18.51 1.29 7.41
CA ARG A 67 19.92 1.71 7.58
C ARG A 67 20.40 2.72 6.53
N ILE A 68 19.53 3.65 6.13
CA ILE A 68 19.83 4.69 5.15
C ILE A 68 20.49 5.87 5.88
N ASP A 69 21.67 6.29 5.42
CA ASP A 69 22.29 7.55 5.86
C ASP A 69 21.57 8.72 5.17
N VAL A 70 20.45 9.13 5.76
CA VAL A 70 19.60 10.23 5.27
C VAL A 70 20.42 11.52 5.05
N ASP A 71 21.34 11.84 5.97
CA ASP A 71 22.14 13.05 5.90
C ASP A 71 23.16 13.02 4.75
N ALA A 72 23.75 11.86 4.47
CA ALA A 72 24.64 11.72 3.33
C ALA A 72 23.89 12.01 2.01
N TYR A 73 22.73 11.41 1.81
CA TYR A 73 21.92 11.63 0.59
C TYR A 73 21.35 13.05 0.49
N ARG A 74 21.04 13.69 1.61
CA ARG A 74 20.65 15.11 1.62
C ARG A 74 21.80 16.03 1.22
N ARG A 75 23.03 15.78 1.70
CA ARG A 75 24.21 16.57 1.33
C ARG A 75 24.55 16.49 -0.16
N THR A 76 24.31 15.36 -0.80
CA THR A 76 24.52 15.18 -2.25
C THR A 76 23.37 15.74 -3.09
N GLY A 77 22.25 16.13 -2.49
CA GLY A 77 21.04 16.56 -3.19
C GLY A 77 20.20 15.41 -3.77
N GLN A 78 20.63 14.15 -3.59
CA GLN A 78 19.90 12.99 -4.08
C GLN A 78 18.60 12.76 -3.30
N LEU A 79 18.58 13.03 -1.98
CA LEU A 79 17.36 13.06 -1.18
C LEU A 79 17.00 14.52 -0.87
N ARG A 80 15.92 14.98 -1.44
CA ARG A 80 15.34 16.30 -1.20
C ARG A 80 14.11 16.17 -0.31
N VAL A 81 14.21 16.62 0.93
CA VAL A 81 13.06 16.72 1.84
C VAL A 81 12.58 18.17 1.83
N ILE A 82 11.32 18.37 1.48
CA ILE A 82 10.68 19.68 1.34
C ILE A 82 9.54 19.76 2.33
N SER A 83 9.50 20.80 3.15
CA SER A 83 8.41 21.06 4.06
C SER A 83 7.11 21.39 3.28
N ARG A 84 5.94 21.13 3.86
CA ARG A 84 4.67 21.56 3.26
C ARG A 84 4.62 23.07 3.06
N GLN A 85 5.20 23.84 4.00
CA GLN A 85 5.29 25.30 3.89
C GLN A 85 6.02 25.72 2.62
N ASP A 86 7.11 25.05 2.28
CA ASP A 86 7.92 25.38 1.11
C ASP A 86 7.34 24.79 -0.18
N ALA A 87 6.74 23.62 -0.11
CA ALA A 87 6.22 22.90 -1.28
C ALA A 87 4.87 23.44 -1.76
N CYS A 88 3.91 23.63 -0.86
CA CYS A 88 2.51 23.73 -1.26
C CYS A 88 1.62 24.65 -0.43
N LEU A 89 2.14 25.36 0.56
CA LEU A 89 1.33 26.32 1.33
C LEU A 89 1.54 27.75 0.85
N ASP A 90 0.48 28.55 0.86
CA ASP A 90 0.58 29.98 0.66
C ASP A 90 1.06 30.71 1.94
N ARG A 91 1.18 32.03 1.86
CA ARG A 91 1.62 32.86 3.00
C ARG A 91 0.67 32.85 4.20
N TYR A 92 -0.54 32.35 4.02
CA TYR A 92 -1.56 32.25 5.07
C TYR A 92 -1.72 30.82 5.60
N GLY A 93 -0.92 29.88 5.09
CA GLY A 93 -0.98 28.46 5.45
C GLY A 93 -2.06 27.67 4.69
N GLY A 94 -2.69 28.28 3.70
CA GLY A 94 -3.65 27.60 2.82
C GLY A 94 -2.99 26.76 1.75
N PHE A 95 -3.63 25.68 1.32
CA PHE A 95 -3.14 24.85 0.23
C PHE A 95 -3.14 25.61 -1.10
N ALA A 96 -2.01 25.63 -1.75
CA ALA A 96 -1.75 26.30 -3.03
C ALA A 96 -1.33 25.29 -4.11
N PRO A 97 -2.29 24.70 -4.85
CA PRO A 97 -2.01 23.67 -5.85
C PRO A 97 -0.95 24.05 -6.89
N ALA A 98 -1.00 25.29 -7.39
CA ALA A 98 -0.03 25.80 -8.36
C ALA A 98 1.39 25.75 -7.82
N ARG A 99 1.58 26.15 -6.55
CA ARG A 99 2.89 26.13 -5.91
C ARG A 99 3.45 24.72 -5.78
N MET A 100 2.58 23.75 -5.47
CA MET A 100 2.97 22.33 -5.40
C MET A 100 3.51 21.86 -6.75
N VAL A 101 2.74 22.07 -7.81
CA VAL A 101 3.13 21.65 -9.16
C VAL A 101 4.42 22.34 -9.62
N ASP A 102 4.54 23.66 -9.40
CA ASP A 102 5.75 24.42 -9.75
C ASP A 102 6.98 23.95 -8.95
N THR A 103 6.79 23.56 -7.69
CA THR A 103 7.87 23.03 -6.85
C THR A 103 8.34 21.67 -7.34
N LEU A 104 7.41 20.76 -7.62
CA LEU A 104 7.74 19.43 -8.12
C LEU A 104 8.35 19.50 -9.52
N GLY A 105 7.82 20.35 -10.40
CA GLY A 105 8.38 20.56 -11.75
C GLY A 105 9.84 21.01 -11.71
N ARG A 106 10.17 21.99 -10.86
CA ARG A 106 11.58 22.43 -10.69
C ARG A 106 12.48 21.31 -10.19
N GLU A 107 12.05 20.51 -9.22
CA GLU A 107 12.85 19.39 -8.70
C GLU A 107 13.09 18.33 -9.78
N VAL A 108 12.11 18.11 -10.68
CA VAL A 108 12.26 17.21 -11.84
C VAL A 108 13.26 17.78 -12.85
N ASP A 109 13.13 19.05 -13.23
CA ASP A 109 14.04 19.70 -14.18
C ASP A 109 15.49 19.73 -13.67
N GLU A 110 15.67 20.13 -12.41
CA GLU A 110 16.99 20.17 -11.75
C GLU A 110 17.65 18.79 -11.62
N ALA A 111 16.86 17.70 -11.54
CA ALA A 111 17.43 16.38 -11.34
C ALA A 111 18.34 15.94 -12.49
N PHE A 112 17.97 16.25 -13.73
CA PHE A 112 18.79 15.91 -14.90
C PHE A 112 20.04 16.75 -14.98
N ASP A 113 19.96 18.04 -14.64
CA ASP A 113 21.13 18.92 -14.57
C ASP A 113 22.12 18.45 -13.49
N GLN A 114 21.61 17.83 -12.43
CA GLN A 114 22.40 17.22 -11.37
C GLN A 114 22.94 15.83 -11.71
N GLY A 115 22.57 15.25 -12.86
CA GLY A 115 23.06 13.97 -13.35
C GLY A 115 22.28 12.74 -12.80
N PHE A 116 21.09 12.93 -12.24
CA PHE A 116 20.22 11.81 -11.87
C PHE A 116 19.47 11.27 -13.07
N ARG A 117 19.23 9.94 -13.09
CA ARG A 117 18.61 9.28 -14.23
C ARG A 117 17.08 9.33 -14.24
N ALA A 118 16.47 9.54 -13.07
CA ALA A 118 15.03 9.60 -12.88
C ALA A 118 14.70 10.31 -11.57
N VAL A 119 13.42 10.60 -11.33
CA VAL A 119 12.94 11.25 -10.11
C VAL A 119 11.81 10.44 -9.48
N ARG A 120 11.95 10.16 -8.18
CA ARG A 120 10.88 9.58 -7.35
C ARG A 120 10.30 10.65 -6.45
N ILE A 121 9.00 10.84 -6.52
CA ILE A 121 8.28 11.83 -5.73
C ILE A 121 7.35 11.10 -4.77
N THR A 122 7.31 11.52 -3.52
CA THR A 122 6.30 11.03 -2.59
C THR A 122 5.79 12.12 -1.66
N THR A 123 4.48 12.13 -1.46
CA THR A 123 3.77 13.14 -0.66
C THR A 123 2.64 12.48 0.12
N ASP A 124 2.53 12.78 1.40
CA ASP A 124 1.38 12.40 2.22
C ASP A 124 0.38 13.55 2.24
N TYR A 125 -0.82 13.31 1.70
CA TYR A 125 -1.89 14.29 1.60
C TYR A 125 -2.92 14.21 2.73
N SER A 126 -2.76 13.30 3.68
CA SER A 126 -3.73 13.07 4.78
C SER A 126 -4.05 14.36 5.55
N TRP A 127 -3.07 15.25 5.70
CA TRP A 127 -3.23 16.52 6.40
C TRP A 127 -4.23 17.48 5.73
N LEU A 128 -4.42 17.39 4.41
CA LEU A 128 -5.40 18.23 3.69
C LEU A 128 -6.84 17.87 4.03
N LEU A 129 -7.06 16.67 4.55
CA LEU A 129 -8.37 16.13 4.92
C LEU A 129 -8.66 16.23 6.41
N THR A 130 -7.69 16.70 7.22
CA THR A 130 -7.89 17.04 8.62
C THR A 130 -8.34 18.51 8.78
N GLU A 131 -8.90 18.87 9.91
CA GLU A 131 -9.36 20.25 10.15
C GLU A 131 -8.20 21.25 10.35
N PRO A 132 -8.27 22.46 9.73
CA PRO A 132 -9.27 22.88 8.76
C PRO A 132 -9.09 22.21 7.41
N ARG A 133 -10.14 21.57 6.90
CA ARG A 133 -10.10 20.79 5.66
C ARG A 133 -9.86 21.68 4.45
N SER A 134 -9.02 21.21 3.54
CA SER A 134 -8.86 21.81 2.21
C SER A 134 -10.05 21.47 1.31
N ASP A 135 -10.27 22.29 0.30
CA ASP A 135 -11.27 22.03 -0.72
C ASP A 135 -10.88 20.80 -1.57
N LEU A 136 -11.73 19.79 -1.63
CA LEU A 136 -11.49 18.56 -2.38
C LEU A 136 -11.27 18.84 -3.87
N GLY A 137 -11.99 19.83 -4.45
CA GLY A 137 -11.80 20.21 -5.85
C GLY A 137 -10.40 20.76 -6.13
N GLN A 138 -9.81 21.49 -5.19
CA GLN A 138 -8.43 21.97 -5.31
C GLN A 138 -7.44 20.80 -5.24
N MET A 139 -7.69 19.82 -4.37
CA MET A 139 -6.85 18.60 -4.28
C MET A 139 -6.90 17.80 -5.57
N LEU A 140 -8.10 17.51 -6.09
CA LEU A 140 -8.28 16.78 -7.35
C LEU A 140 -7.63 17.51 -8.53
N GLY A 141 -7.77 18.84 -8.60
CA GLY A 141 -7.11 19.66 -9.62
C GLY A 141 -5.57 19.65 -9.49
N CYS A 142 -5.03 19.54 -8.28
CA CYS A 142 -3.59 19.36 -8.05
C CYS A 142 -3.12 17.99 -8.55
N GLU A 143 -3.81 16.93 -8.18
CA GLU A 143 -3.47 15.55 -8.55
C GLU A 143 -3.46 15.36 -10.08
N HIS A 144 -4.43 15.90 -10.80
CA HIS A 144 -4.42 15.86 -12.27
C HIS A 144 -3.17 16.53 -12.85
N ARG A 145 -2.78 17.69 -12.33
CA ARG A 145 -1.59 18.43 -12.81
C ARG A 145 -0.29 17.73 -12.42
N VAL A 146 -0.24 17.07 -11.26
CA VAL A 146 0.90 16.22 -10.88
C VAL A 146 0.99 15.03 -11.83
N GLY A 147 -0.13 14.40 -12.17
CA GLY A 147 -0.19 13.34 -13.19
C GLY A 147 0.34 13.78 -14.55
N ASP A 148 0.03 15.00 -15.01
CA ASP A 148 0.57 15.55 -16.26
C ASP A 148 2.09 15.75 -16.19
N ALA A 149 2.65 16.09 -15.03
CA ALA A 149 4.08 16.27 -14.82
C ALA A 149 4.83 14.93 -14.67
N VAL A 150 4.15 13.90 -14.20
CA VAL A 150 4.67 12.54 -14.04
C VAL A 150 4.43 11.75 -15.31
N SER A 151 5.39 11.77 -16.23
CA SER A 151 5.27 11.09 -17.51
C SER A 151 6.53 10.29 -17.83
N PRO A 152 6.47 9.30 -18.75
CA PRO A 152 7.66 8.59 -19.18
C PRO A 152 8.72 9.52 -19.77
N SER A 153 8.32 10.62 -20.41
CA SER A 153 9.23 11.61 -21.02
C SER A 153 9.96 12.44 -19.96
N THR A 154 9.38 12.65 -18.79
CA THR A 154 10.03 13.35 -17.67
C THR A 154 10.84 12.42 -16.78
N MET A 155 10.83 11.11 -17.04
CA MET A 155 11.48 10.09 -16.19
C MET A 155 11.10 10.23 -14.69
N ALA A 156 9.94 10.84 -14.41
CA ALA A 156 9.41 11.02 -13.08
C ALA A 156 8.37 9.95 -12.76
N MET A 157 8.31 9.53 -11.50
CA MET A 157 7.29 8.67 -10.94
C MET A 157 6.88 9.20 -9.57
N ALA A 158 5.61 9.04 -9.21
CA ALA A 158 5.11 9.54 -7.93
C ALA A 158 4.29 8.49 -7.19
N ILE A 159 4.34 8.54 -5.84
CA ILE A 159 3.41 7.84 -4.96
C ILE A 159 2.75 8.89 -4.05
N CYS A 160 1.46 9.11 -4.29
CA CYS A 160 0.61 9.94 -3.44
C CYS A 160 0.05 9.08 -2.32
N GLN A 161 0.40 9.44 -1.08
CA GLN A 161 0.00 8.71 0.12
C GLN A 161 -1.22 9.36 0.75
N ILE A 162 -2.12 8.55 1.31
CA ILE A 162 -3.21 9.03 2.13
C ILE A 162 -3.55 8.01 3.21
N ASP A 163 -3.77 8.49 4.43
CA ASP A 163 -4.36 7.68 5.49
C ASP A 163 -5.85 7.49 5.18
N GLN A 164 -6.26 6.25 4.90
CA GLN A 164 -7.65 5.97 4.56
C GLN A 164 -8.64 6.34 5.68
N HIS A 165 -8.17 6.38 6.93
CA HIS A 165 -8.98 6.78 8.08
C HIS A 165 -9.14 8.30 8.23
N ALA A 166 -8.30 9.09 7.56
CA ALA A 166 -8.42 10.55 7.53
C ALA A 166 -9.48 11.04 6.53
N CYS A 167 -9.96 10.16 5.62
CA CYS A 167 -10.87 10.51 4.54
C CYS A 167 -12.26 9.93 4.73
N ARG A 168 -13.25 10.59 4.13
CA ARG A 168 -14.54 9.96 3.85
C ARG A 168 -14.39 9.04 2.64
N ARG A 169 -15.27 8.04 2.56
CA ARG A 169 -15.24 7.05 1.47
C ARG A 169 -15.33 7.69 0.07
N GLU A 170 -16.17 8.70 -0.07
CA GLU A 170 -16.36 9.41 -1.34
C GLU A 170 -15.11 10.19 -1.74
N GLU A 171 -14.43 10.82 -0.79
CA GLU A 171 -13.16 11.53 -1.00
C GLU A 171 -12.05 10.56 -1.42
N LEU A 172 -11.98 9.42 -0.75
CA LEU A 172 -11.01 8.37 -1.05
C LEU A 172 -11.17 7.84 -2.49
N ILE A 173 -12.43 7.61 -2.90
CA ILE A 173 -12.76 7.18 -4.27
C ILE A 173 -12.38 8.26 -5.28
N ALA A 174 -12.77 9.52 -5.04
CA ALA A 174 -12.49 10.62 -5.96
C ALA A 174 -10.98 10.85 -6.15
N LEU A 175 -10.20 10.79 -5.07
CA LEU A 175 -8.74 10.93 -5.14
C LEU A 175 -8.08 9.71 -5.82
N ARG A 176 -8.55 8.50 -5.52
CA ARG A 176 -8.07 7.30 -6.22
C ARG A 176 -8.26 7.41 -7.74
N ASP A 177 -9.40 7.95 -8.17
CA ASP A 177 -9.78 8.02 -9.59
C ASP A 177 -8.95 9.05 -10.39
N THR A 178 -8.10 9.84 -9.72
CA THR A 178 -7.08 10.69 -10.39
C THR A 178 -5.77 9.97 -10.68
N HIS A 179 -5.65 8.69 -10.29
CA HIS A 179 -4.43 7.90 -10.42
C HIS A 179 -4.66 6.70 -11.33
N GLU A 180 -3.61 6.22 -12.00
CA GLU A 180 -3.68 5.07 -12.89
C GLU A 180 -3.18 3.77 -12.23
N VAL A 181 -2.36 3.91 -11.19
CA VAL A 181 -1.70 2.79 -10.52
C VAL A 181 -2.07 2.76 -9.05
N LEU A 182 -2.61 1.62 -8.59
CA LEU A 182 -2.76 1.34 -7.16
C LEU A 182 -1.50 0.65 -6.67
N VAL A 183 -0.75 1.33 -5.80
CA VAL A 183 0.50 0.80 -5.25
C VAL A 183 0.19 -0.06 -4.02
N GLU A 184 0.76 -1.24 -3.98
CA GLU A 184 0.68 -2.16 -2.84
C GLU A 184 2.08 -2.57 -2.36
N VAL A 185 2.15 -3.17 -1.19
CA VAL A 185 3.41 -3.72 -0.67
C VAL A 185 3.99 -4.78 -1.62
N ASN A 186 5.29 -4.95 -1.58
CA ASN A 186 5.91 -6.07 -2.28
C ASN A 186 5.37 -7.39 -1.73
N PRO A 187 5.19 -8.41 -2.59
CA PRO A 187 4.80 -9.72 -2.12
C PRO A 187 5.88 -10.29 -1.18
N GLU A 188 5.44 -11.00 -0.14
CA GLU A 188 6.32 -11.77 0.74
C GLU A 188 6.91 -12.97 -0.01
N PHE A 189 6.19 -13.45 -1.02
CA PHE A 189 6.62 -14.50 -1.94
C PHE A 189 5.92 -14.38 -3.28
N ASP A 190 6.65 -14.56 -4.38
CA ASP A 190 6.10 -14.64 -5.75
C ASP A 190 7.05 -15.46 -6.62
N ASP A 191 6.60 -16.63 -7.09
CA ASP A 191 7.35 -17.49 -8.02
C ASP A 191 6.65 -17.64 -9.38
N GLY A 192 5.65 -16.80 -9.63
CA GLY A 192 4.83 -16.81 -10.84
C GLY A 192 3.69 -17.85 -10.81
N ILE A 193 3.64 -18.73 -9.81
CA ILE A 193 2.59 -19.73 -9.61
C ILE A 193 1.82 -19.45 -8.33
N LEU A 194 2.50 -19.22 -7.22
CA LEU A 194 1.94 -18.75 -5.96
C LEU A 194 2.46 -17.37 -5.65
N LYS A 195 1.54 -16.47 -5.26
CA LYS A 195 1.85 -15.14 -4.76
C LYS A 195 1.23 -14.97 -3.38
N ILE A 196 2.04 -14.51 -2.42
CA ILE A 196 1.61 -14.23 -1.05
C ILE A 196 1.90 -12.75 -0.76
N VAL A 197 0.86 -12.00 -0.41
CA VAL A 197 0.94 -10.56 -0.13
C VAL A 197 0.43 -10.29 1.28
N ARG A 198 1.16 -9.49 2.03
CA ARG A 198 0.73 -9.01 3.35
C ARG A 198 -0.48 -8.10 3.22
N THR A 199 -1.48 -8.24 4.10
CA THR A 199 -2.61 -7.32 4.23
C THR A 199 -2.63 -6.70 5.62
N PHE A 200 -3.23 -5.49 5.75
CA PHE A 200 -3.18 -4.70 6.98
C PHE A 200 -4.57 -4.36 7.52
N GLU A 201 -5.59 -4.38 6.66
CA GLU A 201 -6.98 -4.19 7.05
C GLU A 201 -7.91 -5.01 6.14
N PRO A 202 -8.30 -6.18 6.63
CA PRO A 202 -7.88 -6.83 7.87
C PRO A 202 -6.43 -7.33 7.81
N ASP A 203 -5.79 -7.41 9.00
CA ASP A 203 -4.44 -7.97 9.13
C ASP A 203 -4.39 -9.43 8.69
N GLY A 204 -3.46 -9.77 7.79
CA GLY A 204 -3.37 -11.12 7.30
C GLY A 204 -2.52 -11.30 6.06
N LEU A 205 -2.92 -12.25 5.24
CA LEU A 205 -2.29 -12.57 3.95
C LEU A 205 -3.34 -12.69 2.86
N ARG A 206 -3.04 -12.18 1.67
CA ARG A 206 -3.72 -12.53 0.44
C ARG A 206 -2.89 -13.57 -0.31
N VAL A 207 -3.53 -14.67 -0.67
CA VAL A 207 -2.91 -15.79 -1.37
C VAL A 207 -3.53 -15.94 -2.75
N GLU A 208 -2.69 -15.88 -3.78
CA GLU A 208 -3.13 -15.89 -5.18
C GLU A 208 -2.43 -17.03 -5.94
N GLY A 209 -3.11 -17.67 -6.89
CA GLY A 209 -2.55 -18.72 -7.74
C GLY A 209 -2.73 -20.13 -7.18
N GLU A 210 -1.67 -20.94 -7.13
CA GLU A 210 -1.77 -22.35 -6.79
C GLU A 210 -0.90 -22.71 -5.56
N LEU A 211 -1.54 -23.26 -4.53
CA LEU A 211 -0.87 -23.76 -3.33
C LEU A 211 -0.77 -25.30 -3.39
N ASP A 212 0.33 -25.76 -3.93
CA ASP A 212 0.70 -27.18 -4.07
C ASP A 212 1.81 -27.59 -3.10
N ALA A 213 2.19 -28.86 -3.16
CA ALA A 213 3.21 -29.45 -2.27
C ALA A 213 4.57 -28.73 -2.30
N ALA A 214 4.97 -28.17 -3.45
CA ALA A 214 6.24 -27.45 -3.59
C ALA A 214 6.26 -26.13 -2.79
N ARG A 215 5.09 -25.56 -2.52
CA ARG A 215 4.91 -24.24 -1.89
C ARG A 215 4.43 -24.31 -0.44
N HIS A 216 4.20 -25.53 0.09
CA HIS A 216 3.76 -25.71 1.47
C HIS A 216 4.72 -25.10 2.49
N ALA A 217 6.03 -25.25 2.31
CA ALA A 217 7.02 -24.76 3.26
C ALA A 217 6.98 -23.23 3.38
N VAL A 218 7.00 -22.52 2.24
CA VAL A 218 6.96 -21.06 2.24
C VAL A 218 5.63 -20.53 2.76
N PHE A 219 4.52 -21.14 2.39
CA PHE A 219 3.21 -20.73 2.94
C PHE A 219 3.14 -20.92 4.46
N ALA A 220 3.61 -22.04 4.99
CA ALA A 220 3.65 -22.29 6.44
C ALA A 220 4.55 -21.30 7.18
N GLU A 221 5.67 -20.90 6.58
CA GLU A 221 6.58 -19.89 7.12
C GLU A 221 5.88 -18.51 7.20
N GLN A 222 5.29 -18.05 6.10
CA GLN A 222 4.59 -16.75 6.05
C GLN A 222 3.40 -16.71 7.01
N LEU A 223 2.63 -17.81 7.07
CA LEU A 223 1.51 -17.91 8.01
C LEU A 223 1.98 -17.86 9.47
N THR A 224 3.08 -18.52 9.77
CA THR A 224 3.69 -18.49 11.11
C THR A 224 4.20 -17.10 11.46
N GLN A 225 4.81 -16.41 10.51
CA GLN A 225 5.35 -15.07 10.74
C GLN A 225 4.24 -14.05 11.03
N VAL A 226 3.19 -14.04 10.20
CA VAL A 226 2.07 -13.12 10.42
C VAL A 226 1.34 -13.38 11.74
N SER A 227 1.23 -14.63 12.15
CA SER A 227 0.55 -15.01 13.41
C SER A 227 1.34 -14.64 14.67
N LYS A 228 2.66 -14.50 14.60
CA LYS A 228 3.47 -14.01 15.73
C LYS A 228 3.22 -12.54 16.04
N GLU A 229 2.86 -11.77 15.04
CA GLU A 229 2.70 -10.33 15.12
C GLU A 229 1.24 -9.92 15.41
N ARG A 230 0.29 -10.82 15.20
CA ARG A 230 -1.15 -10.52 15.20
C ARG A 230 -1.97 -11.55 15.94
N ARG A 231 -2.97 -11.06 16.68
CA ARG A 231 -3.91 -11.91 17.44
C ARG A 231 -4.96 -12.58 16.56
N ARG A 232 -5.30 -11.98 15.44
CA ARG A 232 -6.29 -12.49 14.49
C ARG A 232 -5.71 -12.34 13.11
N VAL A 233 -5.66 -13.44 12.37
CA VAL A 233 -5.06 -13.49 11.03
C VAL A 233 -6.14 -13.80 10.02
N HIS A 234 -6.25 -12.97 9.01
CA HIS A 234 -7.16 -13.11 7.90
C HIS A 234 -6.43 -13.67 6.68
N LEU A 235 -7.03 -14.67 6.02
CA LEU A 235 -6.55 -15.21 4.75
C LEU A 235 -7.56 -14.87 3.65
N ASP A 236 -7.19 -13.93 2.79
CA ASP A 236 -7.93 -13.64 1.57
C ASP A 236 -7.55 -14.67 0.50
N LEU A 237 -8.48 -15.58 0.23
CA LEU A 237 -8.33 -16.68 -0.73
C LEU A 237 -9.15 -16.46 -2.00
N SER A 238 -9.61 -15.24 -2.26
CA SER A 238 -10.47 -14.91 -3.42
C SER A 238 -9.79 -15.19 -4.76
N ARG A 239 -8.45 -15.17 -4.80
CA ARG A 239 -7.62 -15.39 -6.00
C ARG A 239 -6.82 -16.68 -5.96
N LEU A 240 -7.09 -17.54 -4.98
CA LEU A 240 -6.48 -18.87 -4.93
C LEU A 240 -7.20 -19.77 -5.92
N ALA A 241 -6.51 -20.13 -7.00
CA ALA A 241 -7.06 -20.96 -8.08
C ALA A 241 -7.08 -22.46 -7.74
N PHE A 242 -6.06 -22.89 -6.97
CA PHE A 242 -5.91 -24.29 -6.57
C PHE A 242 -5.30 -24.42 -5.18
N ILE A 243 -5.76 -25.41 -4.44
CA ILE A 243 -5.17 -25.86 -3.19
C ILE A 243 -5.27 -27.39 -3.09
N ASP A 244 -4.17 -28.04 -2.74
CA ASP A 244 -4.19 -29.47 -2.46
C ASP A 244 -4.56 -29.76 -0.99
N LEU A 245 -4.78 -31.05 -0.68
CA LEU A 245 -5.12 -31.47 0.68
C LEU A 245 -4.03 -31.13 1.72
N GLY A 246 -2.76 -31.07 1.29
CA GLY A 246 -1.66 -30.71 2.16
C GLY A 246 -1.71 -29.23 2.56
N GLY A 247 -1.99 -28.33 1.61
CA GLY A 247 -2.18 -26.91 1.85
C GLY A 247 -3.34 -26.65 2.80
N LEU A 248 -4.46 -27.34 2.59
CA LEU A 248 -5.58 -27.31 3.51
C LEU A 248 -5.18 -27.78 4.91
N HIS A 249 -4.47 -28.91 5.01
CA HIS A 249 -3.99 -29.46 6.28
C HIS A 249 -3.06 -28.50 7.03
N LEU A 250 -2.23 -27.74 6.31
CA LEU A 250 -1.39 -26.70 6.90
C LEU A 250 -2.23 -25.63 7.59
N MET A 251 -3.27 -25.09 6.94
CA MET A 251 -4.15 -24.10 7.53
C MET A 251 -4.86 -24.64 8.78
N ALA A 252 -5.39 -25.87 8.69
CA ALA A 252 -6.06 -26.52 9.82
C ALA A 252 -5.11 -26.72 11.00
N ARG A 253 -3.93 -27.25 10.74
CA ARG A 253 -2.90 -27.46 11.78
C ARG A 253 -2.46 -26.14 12.38
N HIS A 254 -2.31 -25.10 11.58
CA HIS A 254 -1.95 -23.78 12.09
C HIS A 254 -3.05 -23.23 13.00
N ALA A 255 -4.31 -23.33 12.61
CA ALA A 255 -5.46 -22.92 13.41
C ALA A 255 -5.52 -23.62 14.78
N THR A 256 -5.09 -24.88 14.88
CA THR A 256 -5.10 -25.61 16.16
C THR A 256 -4.01 -25.19 17.15
N VAL A 257 -2.95 -24.53 16.69
CA VAL A 257 -1.85 -24.07 17.55
C VAL A 257 -1.98 -22.58 17.93
N LEU A 258 -2.95 -21.87 17.34
CA LEU A 258 -3.25 -20.51 17.72
C LEU A 258 -3.90 -20.45 19.11
N PRO A 259 -3.66 -19.38 19.88
CA PRO A 259 -4.29 -19.18 21.17
C PRO A 259 -5.83 -19.21 21.07
N ALA A 260 -6.47 -19.69 22.12
CA ALA A 260 -7.94 -19.70 22.20
C ALA A 260 -8.50 -18.27 22.07
N GLY A 261 -9.40 -18.08 21.10
CA GLY A 261 -9.99 -16.76 20.81
C GLY A 261 -9.23 -15.94 19.74
N GLU A 262 -8.16 -16.49 19.16
CA GLU A 262 -7.40 -15.89 18.06
C GLU A 262 -7.51 -16.75 16.79
N PRO A 263 -8.69 -16.78 16.13
CA PRO A 263 -8.91 -17.69 15.01
C PRO A 263 -8.16 -17.26 13.73
N LEU A 264 -7.83 -18.24 12.90
CA LEU A 264 -7.52 -18.04 11.50
C LEU A 264 -8.83 -17.82 10.73
N VAL A 265 -8.98 -16.66 10.10
CA VAL A 265 -10.21 -16.27 9.40
C VAL A 265 -10.00 -16.46 7.90
N LEU A 266 -10.86 -17.24 7.27
CA LEU A 266 -10.87 -17.43 5.82
C LEU A 266 -11.84 -16.44 5.19
N ASP A 267 -11.28 -15.46 4.47
CA ASP A 267 -12.05 -14.44 3.77
C ASP A 267 -12.17 -14.76 2.28
N ARG A 268 -13.32 -14.42 1.72
CA ARG A 268 -13.54 -14.40 0.26
C ARG A 268 -13.01 -15.65 -0.48
N LEU A 269 -13.46 -16.80 -0.07
CA LEU A 269 -13.07 -18.07 -0.69
C LEU A 269 -13.42 -18.10 -2.18
N ALA A 270 -12.47 -18.52 -3.02
CA ALA A 270 -12.80 -18.87 -4.41
C ALA A 270 -13.77 -20.09 -4.41
N PRO A 271 -14.76 -20.14 -5.30
CA PRO A 271 -15.81 -21.19 -5.27
C PRO A 271 -15.27 -22.62 -5.28
N GLY A 272 -14.19 -22.87 -6.01
CA GLY A 272 -13.53 -24.18 -6.04
C GLY A 272 -12.89 -24.56 -4.71
N VAL A 273 -12.24 -23.61 -4.04
CA VAL A 273 -11.63 -23.78 -2.72
C VAL A 273 -12.68 -23.99 -1.64
N GLU A 274 -13.77 -23.20 -1.70
CA GLU A 274 -14.90 -23.30 -0.80
C GLU A 274 -15.51 -24.72 -0.85
N SER A 275 -15.79 -25.22 -2.05
CA SER A 275 -16.36 -26.56 -2.24
C SER A 275 -15.49 -27.65 -1.63
N VAL A 276 -14.16 -27.55 -1.74
CA VAL A 276 -13.21 -28.51 -1.15
C VAL A 276 -13.25 -28.41 0.38
N ILE A 277 -13.22 -27.22 0.96
CA ILE A 277 -13.28 -26.99 2.41
C ILE A 277 -14.58 -27.55 3.00
N GLU A 278 -15.71 -27.40 2.32
CA GLU A 278 -17.00 -27.95 2.74
C GLU A 278 -17.03 -29.47 2.65
N MET A 279 -16.49 -30.03 1.56
CA MET A 279 -16.46 -31.48 1.34
C MET A 279 -15.64 -32.20 2.43
N VAL A 280 -14.51 -31.62 2.86
CA VAL A 280 -13.68 -32.20 3.94
C VAL A 280 -14.19 -31.86 5.35
N GLY A 281 -15.25 -31.05 5.46
CA GLY A 281 -15.87 -30.70 6.74
C GLY A 281 -15.07 -29.73 7.60
N TRP A 282 -14.15 -29.00 7.04
CA TRP A 282 -13.19 -28.14 7.76
C TRP A 282 -13.79 -26.84 8.29
N HIS A 283 -14.94 -26.43 7.80
CA HIS A 283 -15.73 -25.34 8.38
C HIS A 283 -16.11 -25.57 9.87
N ARG A 284 -15.90 -26.80 10.38
CA ARG A 284 -16.18 -27.20 11.77
C ARG A 284 -14.91 -27.28 12.63
N LEU A 285 -13.72 -27.01 12.10
CA LEU A 285 -12.48 -27.12 12.85
C LEU A 285 -12.35 -25.99 13.90
N PRO A 286 -11.98 -26.31 15.14
CA PRO A 286 -11.69 -25.31 16.15
C PRO A 286 -10.56 -24.37 15.67
N GLY A 287 -10.72 -23.07 15.91
CA GLY A 287 -9.71 -22.08 15.53
C GLY A 287 -9.75 -21.64 14.07
N LEU A 288 -10.64 -22.22 13.23
CA LEU A 288 -10.86 -21.81 11.86
C LEU A 288 -12.26 -21.20 11.75
N THR A 289 -12.35 -19.97 11.24
CA THR A 289 -13.63 -19.27 11.07
C THR A 289 -13.76 -18.74 9.65
N ARG A 290 -14.99 -18.60 9.19
CA ARG A 290 -15.28 -17.84 7.96
C ARG A 290 -15.36 -16.35 8.32
N GLY A 291 -14.73 -15.51 7.51
CA GLY A 291 -14.97 -14.09 7.52
C GLY A 291 -16.32 -13.75 6.91
N ASP A 292 -16.85 -12.58 7.23
CA ASP A 292 -18.05 -12.07 6.58
C ASP A 292 -17.73 -11.80 5.10
N ASP A 293 -18.52 -12.39 4.19
CA ASP A 293 -18.49 -12.06 2.77
C ASP A 293 -18.90 -10.60 2.61
N GLY A 294 -17.97 -9.67 2.66
CA GLY A 294 -18.07 -8.23 2.38
C GLY A 294 -19.43 -7.54 2.16
N SER A 295 -20.52 -8.11 2.66
CA SER A 295 -21.82 -7.48 2.70
C SER A 295 -21.80 -6.43 3.80
N LEU A 296 -21.69 -5.18 3.40
CA LEU A 296 -21.98 -4.00 4.21
C LEU A 296 -23.32 -4.24 4.94
N SER A 297 -23.26 -4.76 6.17
CA SER A 297 -24.41 -4.75 7.04
C SER A 297 -24.70 -3.29 7.39
N GLY A 298 -25.59 -2.69 6.60
CA GLY A 298 -26.24 -1.46 6.99
C GLY A 298 -26.81 -1.65 8.39
N SER A 299 -26.35 -0.82 9.33
CA SER A 299 -26.93 -0.74 10.66
C SER A 299 -28.43 -0.56 10.54
N LYS A 300 -29.18 -1.64 10.77
CA LYS A 300 -30.60 -1.51 11.08
C LYS A 300 -30.67 -0.82 12.44
N GLY A 301 -30.95 0.48 12.41
CA GLY A 301 -31.41 1.21 13.59
C GLY A 301 -32.63 0.47 14.15
N VAL A 302 -32.48 -0.06 15.34
CA VAL A 302 -33.61 -0.48 16.17
C VAL A 302 -34.11 0.78 16.85
N GLY A 303 -35.18 1.33 16.29
CA GLY A 303 -36.02 2.26 17.03
C GLY A 303 -36.78 1.51 18.12
N ARG A 304 -36.66 1.99 19.33
CA ARG A 304 -37.74 2.13 20.33
C ARG A 304 -37.34 3.16 21.36
#